data_f6136ee4b101d6611397b70d2a5e682b
#
_entry.id   f6136ee4b101d6611397b70d2a5e682b
#
_cell.length_a   1.000
_cell.length_b   1.000
_cell.length_c   1.000
_cell.angle_alpha   90.00
_cell.angle_beta   90.00
_cell.angle_gamma   90.00
#
_symmetry.space_group_name_H-M   'P 1'
#
loop_
_entity.id
_entity.type
_entity.pdbx_description
1 polymer ?
#
loop_
_entity_poly.entity_id
_entity_poly.type
_entity_poly.pdbx_seq_one_letter_code
_entity_poly.pdbx_strand_id
1 'polypeptide(L)'
;MLGYLAQGNAFPKPLAREEETALIDRMAQGDSEAREKLITHNLRLCVHIARKYTVPGYDLDDLVSIGTVGLIKGVNTFKPGSGTQLSTYCARCIENPMLSPV
;
A
#
# COMPACT_ATOMS: atom_id res chain seq x y z
N MET A 1 -10.27 -11.39 -8.31
CA MET A 1 -9.10 -12.04 -8.89
C MET A 1 -7.88 -11.87 -8.04
N LEU A 2 -7.94 -12.44 -6.85
CA LEU A 2 -6.87 -12.28 -5.87
C LEU A 2 -5.56 -12.95 -6.31
N GLY A 3 -5.65 -14.11 -7.00
CA GLY A 3 -4.45 -14.77 -7.49
C GLY A 3 -3.67 -13.91 -8.48
N TYR A 4 -4.37 -13.11 -9.25
CA TYR A 4 -3.75 -12.16 -10.16
C TYR A 4 -2.97 -11.10 -9.39
N LEU A 5 -3.53 -10.61 -8.29
CA LEU A 5 -2.88 -9.60 -7.46
C LEU A 5 -1.61 -10.16 -6.80
N ALA A 6 -1.62 -11.41 -6.40
CA ALA A 6 -0.50 -12.02 -5.70
C ALA A 6 0.75 -12.17 -6.57
N GLN A 7 0.62 -12.06 -7.88
CA GLN A 7 1.77 -12.16 -8.78
C GLN A 7 2.71 -10.96 -8.71
N GLY A 8 2.22 -9.82 -8.24
CA GLY A 8 3.06 -8.64 -8.03
C GLY A 8 3.51 -7.92 -9.30
N ASN A 9 3.90 -8.65 -10.33
CA ASN A 9 4.35 -8.05 -11.59
C ASN A 9 3.20 -7.50 -12.43
N ALA A 10 1.96 -7.76 -12.01
CA ALA A 10 0.77 -7.18 -12.63
C ALA A 10 0.56 -5.72 -12.21
N PHE A 11 1.26 -5.27 -11.21
CA PHE A 11 1.10 -3.93 -10.68
C PHE A 11 2.07 -2.94 -11.30
N PRO A 12 1.71 -1.65 -11.37
CA PRO A 12 2.64 -0.65 -11.89
C PRO A 12 3.87 -0.52 -11.00
N LYS A 13 4.93 0.00 -11.57
CA LYS A 13 6.17 0.24 -10.84
C LYS A 13 5.94 1.30 -9.74
N PRO A 14 6.74 1.25 -8.66
CA PRO A 14 6.69 2.32 -7.67
C PRO A 14 6.96 3.69 -8.31
N LEU A 15 6.34 4.71 -7.76
CA LEU A 15 6.52 6.07 -8.26
C LEU A 15 7.90 6.61 -7.90
N ALA A 16 8.44 7.44 -8.77
CA ALA A 16 9.62 8.23 -8.42
C ALA A 16 9.26 9.21 -7.30
N ARG A 17 10.26 9.59 -6.53
CA ARG A 17 10.03 10.43 -5.35
C ARG A 17 9.34 11.75 -5.69
N GLU A 18 9.75 12.37 -6.80
CA GLU A 18 9.17 13.64 -7.24
C GLU A 18 7.71 13.49 -7.63
N GLU A 19 7.38 12.39 -8.32
CA GLU A 19 6.00 12.09 -8.70
C GLU A 19 5.14 11.84 -7.48
N GLU A 20 5.67 11.06 -6.54
CA GLU A 20 4.94 10.75 -5.30
C GLU A 20 4.64 12.03 -4.52
N THR A 21 5.63 12.90 -4.37
CA THR A 21 5.45 14.17 -3.66
C THR A 21 4.39 15.03 -4.32
N ALA A 22 4.41 15.12 -5.65
CA ALA A 22 3.42 15.91 -6.38
C ALA A 22 2.00 15.34 -6.18
N LEU A 23 1.87 14.01 -6.20
CA LEU A 23 0.58 13.37 -5.99
C LEU A 23 0.07 13.55 -4.56
N ILE A 24 0.98 13.52 -3.57
CA ILE A 24 0.61 13.76 -2.18
C ILE A 24 0.04 15.17 -2.03
N ASP A 25 0.69 16.16 -2.65
CA ASP A 25 0.22 17.53 -2.60
C ASP A 25 -1.17 17.67 -3.24
N ARG A 26 -1.37 17.03 -4.39
CA ARG A 26 -2.65 17.05 -5.07
C ARG A 26 -3.74 16.36 -4.26
N MET A 27 -3.40 15.23 -3.64
CA MET A 27 -4.34 14.51 -2.79
C MET A 27 -4.76 15.37 -1.61
N ALA A 28 -3.83 16.11 -1.02
CA ALA A 28 -4.12 17.01 0.10
C ALA A 28 -5.11 18.11 -0.30
N GLN A 29 -5.19 18.42 -1.60
CA GLN A 29 -6.13 19.39 -2.14
C GLN A 29 -7.47 18.77 -2.55
N GLY A 30 -7.65 17.47 -2.31
CA GLY A 30 -8.90 16.78 -2.60
C GLY A 30 -8.92 16.04 -3.93
N ASP A 31 -7.76 15.85 -4.59
CA ASP A 31 -7.68 15.14 -5.86
C ASP A 31 -7.78 13.64 -5.65
N SER A 32 -8.93 13.06 -5.95
CA SER A 32 -9.17 11.63 -5.76
C SER A 32 -8.38 10.76 -6.74
N GLU A 33 -8.07 11.27 -7.92
CA GLU A 33 -7.24 10.54 -8.87
C GLU A 33 -5.81 10.38 -8.35
N ALA A 34 -5.29 11.44 -7.72
CA ALA A 34 -3.97 11.38 -7.11
C ALA A 34 -3.94 10.34 -5.99
N ARG A 35 -5.00 10.29 -5.18
CA ARG A 35 -5.13 9.29 -4.12
C ARG A 35 -5.13 7.87 -4.69
N GLU A 36 -5.90 7.63 -5.74
CA GLU A 36 -5.95 6.33 -6.38
C GLU A 36 -4.60 5.91 -6.96
N LYS A 37 -3.89 6.85 -7.58
CA LYS A 37 -2.56 6.56 -8.09
C LYS A 37 -1.58 6.19 -6.99
N LEU A 38 -1.63 6.89 -5.87
CA LEU A 38 -0.79 6.57 -4.73
C LEU A 38 -1.06 5.17 -4.21
N ILE A 39 -2.32 4.76 -4.15
CA ILE A 39 -2.70 3.42 -3.73
C ILE A 39 -2.21 2.38 -4.75
N THR A 40 -2.53 2.59 -6.02
CA THR A 40 -2.22 1.64 -7.08
C THR A 40 -0.72 1.39 -7.20
N HIS A 41 0.07 2.45 -7.14
CA HIS A 41 1.54 2.33 -7.29
C HIS A 41 2.23 1.81 -6.03
N ASN A 42 1.49 1.58 -4.95
CA ASN A 42 2.02 0.96 -3.74
C ASN A 42 1.51 -0.46 -3.53
N LEU A 43 0.75 -1.01 -4.49
CA LEU A 43 0.25 -2.39 -4.37
C LEU A 43 1.37 -3.43 -4.38
N ARG A 44 2.46 -3.18 -5.08
CA ARG A 44 3.62 -4.07 -5.03
C ARG A 44 4.18 -4.19 -3.62
N LEU A 45 4.12 -3.11 -2.88
CA LEU A 45 4.56 -3.10 -1.49
C LEU A 45 3.70 -4.05 -0.65
N CYS A 46 2.40 -4.08 -0.89
CA CYS A 46 1.51 -5.02 -0.21
C CYS A 46 1.91 -6.47 -0.45
N VAL A 47 2.19 -6.82 -1.71
CA VAL A 47 2.58 -8.18 -2.06
C VAL A 47 3.93 -8.52 -1.43
N HIS A 48 4.87 -7.60 -1.49
CA HIS A 48 6.20 -7.79 -0.92
C HIS A 48 6.13 -8.07 0.58
N ILE A 49 5.34 -7.30 1.29
CA ILE A 49 5.18 -7.46 2.74
C ILE A 49 4.41 -8.75 3.04
N ALA A 50 3.35 -9.03 2.29
CA ALA A 50 2.55 -10.25 2.49
C ALA A 50 3.39 -11.51 2.39
N ARG A 51 4.35 -11.53 1.47
CA ARG A 51 5.25 -12.67 1.30
C ARG A 51 6.09 -12.96 2.53
N LYS A 52 6.41 -11.94 3.29
CA LYS A 52 7.19 -12.09 4.54
C LYS A 52 6.37 -12.74 5.65
N TYR A 53 5.06 -12.62 5.59
CA TYR A 53 4.16 -13.07 6.66
C TYR A 53 3.32 -14.26 6.27
N THR A 54 3.64 -14.92 5.16
CA THR A 54 2.93 -16.13 4.76
C THR A 54 3.17 -17.23 5.78
N VAL A 55 2.07 -17.78 6.32
CA VAL A 55 2.13 -18.85 7.33
C VAL A 55 1.11 -19.91 6.94
N PRO A 56 1.26 -21.16 7.46
CA PRO A 56 0.28 -22.21 7.20
C PRO A 56 -1.12 -21.75 7.62
N GLY A 57 -2.10 -21.99 6.77
CA GLY A 57 -3.47 -21.61 7.03
C GLY A 57 -3.90 -20.27 6.46
N TYR A 58 -2.95 -19.49 5.95
CA TYR A 58 -3.25 -18.21 5.30
C TYR A 58 -2.69 -18.21 3.89
N ASP A 59 -3.55 -17.93 2.92
CA ASP A 59 -3.12 -17.74 1.55
C ASP A 59 -2.46 -16.38 1.37
N LEU A 60 -1.49 -16.31 0.45
CA LEU A 60 -0.87 -15.04 0.10
C LEU A 60 -1.92 -14.01 -0.34
N ASP A 61 -2.91 -14.46 -1.13
CA ASP A 61 -3.98 -13.57 -1.60
C ASP A 61 -4.77 -12.96 -0.45
N ASP A 62 -5.03 -13.74 0.61
CA ASP A 62 -5.73 -13.23 1.78
C ASP A 62 -4.91 -12.16 2.48
N LEU A 63 -3.61 -12.39 2.61
CA LEU A 63 -2.72 -11.40 3.24
C LEU A 63 -2.63 -10.14 2.40
N VAL A 64 -2.58 -10.27 1.06
CA VAL A 64 -2.56 -9.10 0.18
C VAL A 64 -3.85 -8.29 0.33
N SER A 65 -4.99 -8.98 0.46
CA SER A 65 -6.28 -8.29 0.67
C SER A 65 -6.29 -7.52 1.98
N ILE A 66 -5.81 -8.15 3.04
CA ILE A 66 -5.71 -7.51 4.37
C ILE A 66 -4.79 -6.30 4.29
N GLY A 67 -3.64 -6.48 3.65
CA GLY A 67 -2.66 -5.41 3.49
C GLY A 67 -3.17 -4.26 2.65
N THR A 68 -3.98 -4.54 1.64
CA THR A 68 -4.56 -3.51 0.78
C THR A 68 -5.49 -2.60 1.58
N VAL A 69 -6.28 -3.16 2.48
CA VAL A 69 -7.12 -2.35 3.38
C VAL A 69 -6.23 -1.43 4.23
N GLY A 70 -5.13 -1.97 4.76
CA GLY A 70 -4.17 -1.16 5.51
C GLY A 70 -3.53 -0.07 4.68
N LEU A 71 -3.18 -0.38 3.43
CA LEU A 71 -2.61 0.60 2.51
C LEU A 71 -3.58 1.76 2.27
N ILE A 72 -4.85 1.45 2.02
CA ILE A 72 -5.86 2.48 1.79
C ILE A 72 -5.98 3.38 3.01
N LYS A 73 -6.03 2.80 4.19
CA LYS A 73 -6.05 3.59 5.43
C LYS A 73 -4.79 4.45 5.56
N GLY A 74 -3.64 3.88 5.22
CA GLY A 74 -2.38 4.61 5.29
C GLY A 74 -2.36 5.83 4.38
N VAL A 75 -2.78 5.66 3.14
CA VAL A 75 -2.85 6.78 2.19
C VAL A 75 -3.81 7.84 2.69
N ASN A 76 -4.97 7.42 3.22
CA ASN A 76 -5.98 8.36 3.71
C ASN A 76 -5.56 9.13 4.96
N THR A 77 -4.68 8.55 5.78
CA THR A 77 -4.30 9.16 7.05
C THR A 77 -2.91 9.77 7.04
N PHE A 78 -2.17 9.61 5.95
CA PHE A 78 -0.82 10.15 5.85
C PHE A 78 -0.84 11.68 5.93
N LYS A 79 0.07 12.23 6.73
CA LYS A 79 0.20 13.68 6.89
C LYS A 79 1.48 14.16 6.22
N PRO A 80 1.38 14.91 5.12
CA PRO A 80 2.57 15.48 4.48
C PRO A 80 3.35 16.35 5.46
N GLY A 81 4.66 16.31 5.36
CA GLY A 81 5.50 17.12 6.23
C GLY A 81 5.80 16.52 7.59
N SER A 82 5.36 15.28 7.82
CA SER A 82 5.61 14.60 9.11
C SER A 82 7.05 14.10 9.27
N GLY A 83 7.87 14.21 8.21
CA GLY A 83 9.23 13.69 8.23
C GLY A 83 9.35 12.24 7.82
N THR A 84 8.24 11.54 7.62
CA THR A 84 8.21 10.15 7.21
C THR A 84 7.79 10.07 5.76
N GLN A 85 8.43 9.19 4.98
CA GLN A 85 8.01 8.96 3.61
C GLN A 85 6.71 8.16 3.57
N LEU A 86 5.92 8.39 2.53
CA LEU A 86 4.64 7.69 2.38
C LEU A 86 4.82 6.18 2.38
N SER A 87 5.81 5.67 1.64
CA SER A 87 6.04 4.22 1.56
C SER A 87 6.37 3.62 2.92
N THR A 88 7.15 4.32 3.73
CA THR A 88 7.50 3.85 5.08
C THR A 88 6.26 3.82 5.98
N TYR A 89 5.46 4.86 5.91
CA TYR A 89 4.24 4.93 6.70
C TYR A 89 3.24 3.86 6.27
N CYS A 90 3.05 3.70 4.97
CA CYS A 90 2.14 2.70 4.42
C CYS A 90 2.60 1.28 4.72
N ALA A 91 3.91 1.03 4.73
CA ALA A 91 4.43 -0.29 5.07
C ALA A 91 3.95 -0.72 6.46
N ARG A 92 3.97 0.18 7.43
CA ARG A 92 3.48 -0.11 8.78
C ARG A 92 1.98 -0.36 8.79
N CYS A 93 1.23 0.44 8.04
CA CYS A 93 -0.22 0.27 7.95
C CYS A 93 -0.61 -1.04 7.28
N ILE A 94 0.23 -1.52 6.35
CA ILE A 94 0.02 -2.81 5.69
C ILE A 94 0.36 -3.95 6.64
N GLU A 95 1.48 -3.84 7.37
CA GLU A 95 1.94 -4.90 8.27
C GLU A 95 1.02 -5.11 9.47
N ASN A 96 0.54 -4.02 10.06
CA ASN A 96 -0.21 -4.12 11.31
C ASN A 96 -1.37 -5.10 11.26
N PRO A 97 -2.26 -5.07 10.26
CA PRO A 97 -3.33 -6.05 10.19
C PRO A 97 -2.85 -7.47 9.89
N MET A 98 -1.66 -7.62 9.30
CA MET A 98 -1.10 -8.95 9.05
C MET A 98 -0.53 -9.57 10.33
N LEU A 99 0.03 -8.74 11.21
CA LEU A 99 0.57 -9.21 12.48
C LEU A 99 -0.53 -9.58 13.46
N SER A 100 -1.70 -8.99 13.32
CA SER A 100 -2.84 -9.24 14.19
C SER A 100 -4.10 -9.34 13.34
N PRO A 101 -4.27 -10.45 12.62
CA PRO A 101 -5.32 -10.58 11.60
C PRO A 101 -6.72 -10.76 12.16
N VAL A 102 -6.88 -10.77 13.43
CA VAL A 102 -8.21 -10.96 14.06
C VAL A 102 -8.98 -9.66 14.18
#